data_9c4c841c3c3882c9b4f4467b8cb093b3
#
_entry.id   9c4c841c3c3882c9b4f4467b8cb093b3
#
_cell.length_a   1.000
_cell.length_b   1.000
_cell.length_c   1.000
_cell.angle_alpha   90.00
_cell.angle_beta   90.00
_cell.angle_gamma   90.00
#
_symmetry.space_group_name_H-M   'P 1'
#
loop_
_entity.id
_entity.type
_entity.pdbx_description
1 polymer ?
#
loop_
_entity_poly.entity_id
_entity_poly.type
_entity_poly.pdbx_seq_one_letter_code
_entity_poly.pdbx_strand_id
1 'polypeptide(L)'
;NMVRTDGNIYQLIYERSRHIQESPEHLRKTSPEEYDGDAEGYMGRSQLFNTGGLNYVFDGKTPIPVKLNKAEAEFIYSCITKSERSHDSLLAYILNHPDVPILDNYLELGAVWNELPTELRRVYVLSARFSRFTYLLRIYYNYLYVKKTQDEESAKPFMDDYLKFLSENRNELTLDKIMEVLAYVEESVIDIPVKQFVAHSAQCVSQGRLDLLEESLVKREKETKGTARAKLTNWRKYVGKPHVSAFFLNYRWGLVYSMINEIREGMRYGQ
;
A
#
# COMPACT_ATOMS: atom_id res chain seq x y z
N ASN A 1 34.77 0.03 -7.69
CA ASN A 1 34.01 1.17 -8.18
C ASN A 1 32.51 0.85 -8.06
N MET A 2 31.95 1.14 -6.90
CA MET A 2 30.49 1.12 -6.70
C MET A 2 29.93 2.29 -7.46
N VAL A 3 29.23 2.04 -8.54
CA VAL A 3 28.42 3.05 -9.24
C VAL A 3 27.23 3.35 -8.32
N ARG A 4 27.18 4.56 -7.79
CA ARG A 4 26.00 5.11 -7.14
C ARG A 4 24.87 5.13 -8.19
N THR A 5 23.93 4.23 -8.09
CA THR A 5 22.66 4.32 -8.81
C THR A 5 21.60 4.74 -7.81
N ASP A 6 21.16 5.98 -7.86
CA ASP A 6 19.97 6.50 -7.17
C ASP A 6 18.68 5.89 -7.75
N GLY A 7 18.80 4.72 -8.33
CA GLY A 7 17.73 4.00 -9.01
C GLY A 7 16.99 3.04 -8.08
N ASN A 8 15.68 3.07 -8.18
CA ASN A 8 14.77 2.05 -7.68
C ASN A 8 15.28 0.65 -8.09
N ILE A 9 15.10 -0.37 -7.24
CA ILE A 9 15.48 -1.77 -7.48
C ILE A 9 14.98 -2.28 -8.84
N TYR A 10 13.84 -1.79 -9.32
CA TYR A 10 13.31 -2.06 -10.66
C TYR A 10 14.19 -1.49 -11.78
N GLN A 11 14.84 -0.36 -11.56
CA GLN A 11 15.77 0.26 -12.51
C GLN A 11 17.08 -0.53 -12.58
N LEU A 12 17.56 -1.03 -11.44
CA LEU A 12 18.72 -1.93 -11.37
C LEU A 12 18.44 -3.27 -12.06
N ILE A 13 17.25 -3.83 -11.87
CA ILE A 13 16.81 -5.05 -12.56
C ILE A 13 16.64 -4.77 -14.06
N TYR A 14 16.11 -3.62 -14.44
CA TYR A 14 15.96 -3.20 -15.84
C TYR A 14 17.31 -2.98 -16.53
N GLU A 15 18.26 -2.30 -15.90
CA GLU A 15 19.60 -2.07 -16.45
C GLU A 15 20.41 -3.36 -16.59
N ARG A 16 20.32 -4.27 -15.60
CA ARG A 16 20.91 -5.60 -15.72
C ARG A 16 20.26 -6.45 -16.82
N SER A 17 18.94 -6.40 -16.95
CA SER A 17 18.25 -7.13 -18.02
C SER A 17 18.58 -6.57 -19.40
N ARG A 18 18.89 -5.28 -19.54
CA ARG A 18 19.33 -4.65 -20.79
C ARG A 18 20.72 -5.17 -21.23
N HIS A 19 21.65 -5.41 -20.33
CA HIS A 19 22.94 -6.00 -20.65
C HIS A 19 22.88 -7.49 -21.06
N ILE A 20 21.79 -8.18 -20.70
CA ILE A 20 21.55 -9.57 -21.10
C ILE A 20 20.88 -9.66 -22.48
N GLN A 21 20.25 -8.57 -22.94
CA GLN A 21 19.50 -8.50 -24.20
C GLN A 21 20.36 -8.21 -25.44
N GLU A 22 21.67 -8.20 -25.35
CA GLU A 22 22.54 -8.05 -26.54
C GLU A 22 22.64 -9.30 -27.43
N SER A 23 21.75 -10.28 -27.28
CA SER A 23 21.55 -11.41 -28.23
C SER A 23 20.19 -12.04 -27.97
N PRO A 24 19.41 -12.47 -28.93
CA PRO A 24 19.28 -12.26 -30.36
C PRO A 24 17.97 -11.59 -30.82
N GLU A 25 17.89 -11.29 -32.10
CA GLU A 25 16.96 -10.44 -32.84
C GLU A 25 15.43 -10.68 -32.73
N HIS A 26 14.95 -11.73 -32.11
CA HIS A 26 13.52 -12.06 -32.05
C HIS A 26 12.76 -11.54 -30.82
N LEU A 27 13.43 -10.83 -29.89
CA LEU A 27 12.83 -10.23 -28.71
C LEU A 27 12.58 -8.70 -28.83
N ARG A 28 12.70 -8.13 -30.03
CA ARG A 28 12.65 -6.67 -30.26
C ARG A 28 11.27 -6.07 -30.46
N LYS A 29 10.17 -6.64 -29.98
CA LYS A 29 8.82 -6.12 -30.25
C LYS A 29 7.95 -5.95 -29.03
N THR A 30 8.40 -5.28 -27.98
CA THR A 30 7.46 -4.71 -26.99
C THR A 30 8.02 -3.38 -26.49
N SER A 31 7.23 -2.32 -26.64
CA SER A 31 7.53 -1.01 -26.08
C SER A 31 7.34 -1.02 -24.55
N PRO A 32 8.01 -0.15 -23.78
CA PRO A 32 7.87 -0.09 -22.33
C PRO A 32 6.45 0.23 -21.81
N GLU A 33 5.56 0.68 -22.69
CA GLU A 33 4.18 1.07 -22.37
C GLU A 33 3.18 -0.09 -22.39
N GLU A 34 3.56 -1.27 -22.93
CA GLU A 34 2.73 -2.47 -23.00
C GLU A 34 3.03 -3.51 -21.89
N TYR A 35 3.69 -3.10 -20.83
CA TYR A 35 4.01 -4.00 -19.71
C TYR A 35 2.83 -4.13 -18.76
N ASP A 36 1.77 -4.76 -19.22
CA ASP A 36 0.69 -5.31 -18.42
C ASP A 36 1.00 -6.81 -18.24
N GLY A 37 1.69 -7.11 -17.16
CA GLY A 37 1.79 -8.37 -16.42
C GLY A 37 1.82 -9.72 -17.11
N ASP A 38 2.04 -9.85 -18.41
CA ASP A 38 2.00 -11.14 -19.09
C ASP A 38 3.28 -11.97 -18.91
N ALA A 39 3.09 -13.23 -18.58
CA ALA A 39 4.10 -14.20 -18.18
C ALA A 39 5.24 -14.42 -19.19
N GLU A 40 5.04 -14.08 -20.46
CA GLU A 40 6.04 -14.27 -21.52
C GLU A 40 7.27 -13.36 -21.41
N GLY A 41 7.12 -12.16 -20.79
CA GLY A 41 8.22 -11.24 -20.52
C GLY A 41 9.18 -11.71 -19.41
N TYR A 42 8.82 -12.74 -18.66
CA TYR A 42 9.58 -13.25 -17.52
C TYR A 42 10.62 -14.31 -17.88
N MET A 43 10.59 -14.88 -19.07
CA MET A 43 11.53 -15.93 -19.47
C MET A 43 13.00 -15.49 -19.46
N GLY A 44 13.29 -14.21 -19.69
CA GLY A 44 14.67 -13.68 -19.60
C GLY A 44 15.15 -13.39 -18.17
N ARG A 45 14.26 -13.43 -17.17
CA ARG A 45 14.59 -13.12 -15.77
C ARG A 45 15.06 -14.33 -14.97
N SER A 46 14.84 -15.54 -15.45
CA SER A 46 15.31 -16.77 -14.81
C SER A 46 16.84 -16.84 -14.69
N GLN A 47 17.58 -16.09 -15.55
CA GLN A 47 19.04 -15.99 -15.48
C GLN A 47 19.54 -15.01 -14.40
N LEU A 48 18.69 -14.14 -13.86
CA LEU A 48 19.04 -13.21 -12.78
C LEU A 48 19.02 -13.88 -11.40
N PHE A 49 18.27 -14.95 -11.28
CA PHE A 49 18.23 -15.78 -10.09
C PHE A 49 18.93 -17.09 -10.43
N ASN A 50 19.93 -17.47 -9.63
CA ASN A 50 20.56 -18.77 -9.77
C ASN A 50 19.54 -19.85 -9.45
N THR A 51 18.82 -20.30 -10.47
CA THR A 51 17.85 -21.40 -10.37
C THR A 51 18.51 -22.77 -10.42
N GLY A 52 19.82 -22.82 -10.20
CA GLY A 52 20.59 -24.06 -10.20
C GLY A 52 19.97 -25.08 -9.25
N GLY A 53 19.38 -26.13 -9.84
CA GLY A 53 18.69 -27.19 -9.10
C GLY A 53 17.18 -27.16 -9.09
N LEU A 54 16.54 -26.15 -9.65
CA LEU A 54 15.08 -26.11 -9.80
C LEU A 54 14.66 -26.85 -11.07
N ASN A 55 14.52 -28.17 -11.00
CA ASN A 55 13.91 -29.01 -12.03
C ASN A 55 12.36 -28.86 -11.97
N TYR A 56 11.84 -27.63 -12.10
CA TYR A 56 10.41 -27.43 -12.18
C TYR A 56 9.95 -27.50 -13.63
N VAL A 57 9.05 -28.41 -13.90
CA VAL A 57 8.29 -28.41 -15.14
C VAL A 57 7.26 -27.27 -15.02
N PHE A 58 7.44 -26.24 -15.83
CA PHE A 58 6.47 -25.15 -15.97
C PHE A 58 5.26 -25.67 -16.74
N ASP A 59 4.29 -26.23 -16.03
CA ASP A 59 3.02 -26.68 -16.60
C ASP A 59 1.92 -25.60 -16.53
N GLY A 60 2.24 -24.43 -15.98
CA GLY A 60 1.32 -23.33 -15.78
C GLY A 60 0.17 -23.60 -14.79
N LYS A 61 0.14 -24.78 -14.15
CA LYS A 61 -0.95 -25.21 -13.26
C LYS A 61 -0.47 -25.51 -11.84
N THR A 62 0.76 -25.94 -11.70
CA THR A 62 1.33 -26.28 -10.38
C THR A 62 1.93 -25.04 -9.74
N PRO A 63 1.44 -24.59 -8.56
CA PRO A 63 2.08 -23.50 -7.84
C PRO A 63 3.54 -23.87 -7.50
N ILE A 64 4.48 -23.05 -7.94
CA ILE A 64 5.90 -23.21 -7.57
C ILE A 64 6.05 -22.64 -6.17
N PRO A 65 6.36 -23.44 -5.15
CA PRO A 65 6.67 -22.90 -3.84
C PRO A 65 8.01 -22.19 -3.92
N VAL A 66 8.00 -20.86 -4.00
CA VAL A 66 9.20 -20.04 -3.87
C VAL A 66 9.55 -19.99 -2.39
N LYS A 67 10.39 -20.91 -1.93
CA LYS A 67 10.94 -20.90 -0.58
C LYS A 67 12.38 -20.43 -0.63
N LEU A 68 12.71 -19.50 0.24
CA LEU A 68 14.11 -19.07 0.40
C LEU A 68 14.93 -20.19 1.03
N ASN A 69 16.08 -20.49 0.46
CA ASN A 69 17.09 -21.26 1.16
C ASN A 69 17.80 -20.38 2.21
N LYS A 70 18.60 -20.98 3.07
CA LYS A 70 19.27 -20.28 4.17
C LYS A 70 20.15 -19.12 3.69
N ALA A 71 20.96 -19.35 2.66
CA ALA A 71 21.88 -18.34 2.13
C ALA A 71 21.13 -17.16 1.51
N GLU A 72 20.01 -17.41 0.81
CA GLU A 72 19.14 -16.39 0.24
C GLU A 72 18.45 -15.58 1.35
N ALA A 73 17.92 -16.25 2.37
CA ALA A 73 17.28 -15.60 3.51
C ALA A 73 18.27 -14.72 4.29
N GLU A 74 19.49 -15.22 4.57
CA GLU A 74 20.56 -14.46 5.22
C GLU A 74 21.01 -13.27 4.39
N PHE A 75 21.08 -13.42 3.07
CA PHE A 75 21.41 -12.31 2.16
C PHE A 75 20.35 -11.21 2.20
N ILE A 76 19.06 -11.59 2.04
CA ILE A 76 17.95 -10.61 2.08
C ILE A 76 17.87 -9.94 3.45
N TYR A 77 17.96 -10.70 4.53
CA TYR A 77 18.03 -10.18 5.89
C TYR A 77 19.15 -9.14 6.04
N SER A 78 20.36 -9.47 5.57
CA SER A 78 21.51 -8.57 5.62
C SER A 78 21.28 -7.28 4.80
N CYS A 79 20.69 -7.41 3.61
CA CYS A 79 20.36 -6.26 2.77
C CYS A 79 19.37 -5.31 3.46
N ILE A 80 18.35 -5.84 4.14
CA ILE A 80 17.33 -5.02 4.82
C ILE A 80 17.90 -4.39 6.08
N THR A 81 18.60 -5.16 6.92
CA THR A 81 19.04 -4.72 8.25
C THR A 81 20.29 -3.85 8.25
N LYS A 82 21.09 -3.89 7.17
CA LYS A 82 22.34 -3.13 7.06
C LYS A 82 22.26 -1.95 6.08
N SER A 83 21.18 -1.84 5.29
CA SER A 83 21.04 -0.73 4.34
C SER A 83 20.74 0.57 5.07
N GLU A 84 21.44 1.65 4.71
CA GLU A 84 21.20 2.99 5.22
C GLU A 84 19.75 3.48 5.06
N ARG A 85 19.03 2.92 4.07
CA ARG A 85 17.63 3.30 3.78
C ARG A 85 16.58 2.51 4.58
N SER A 86 16.95 1.36 5.10
CA SER A 86 15.98 0.45 5.71
C SER A 86 16.34 -0.04 7.11
N HIS A 87 17.57 0.16 7.59
CA HIS A 87 18.01 -0.35 8.88
C HIS A 87 17.17 0.16 10.07
N ASP A 88 16.63 1.37 9.98
CA ASP A 88 15.76 1.97 11.00
C ASP A 88 14.26 1.72 10.74
N SER A 89 13.94 0.90 9.74
CA SER A 89 12.54 0.60 9.41
C SER A 89 11.93 -0.40 10.40
N LEU A 90 10.59 -0.39 10.47
CA LEU A 90 9.83 -1.39 11.22
C LEU A 90 10.16 -2.82 10.75
N LEU A 91 10.36 -3.02 9.45
CA LEU A 91 10.75 -4.31 8.89
C LEU A 91 12.10 -4.78 9.43
N ALA A 92 13.12 -3.91 9.41
CA ALA A 92 14.43 -4.25 9.95
C ALA A 92 14.37 -4.52 11.46
N TYR A 93 13.59 -3.71 12.20
CA TYR A 93 13.39 -3.94 13.63
C TYR A 93 12.79 -5.33 13.90
N ILE A 94 11.71 -5.69 13.23
CA ILE A 94 11.05 -7.00 13.39
C ILE A 94 11.97 -8.16 13.02
N LEU A 95 12.79 -8.02 11.98
CA LEU A 95 13.76 -9.03 11.58
C LEU A 95 14.87 -9.22 12.62
N ASN A 96 15.32 -8.14 13.24
CA ASN A 96 16.33 -8.17 14.30
C ASN A 96 15.79 -8.67 15.66
N HIS A 97 14.46 -8.68 15.82
CA HIS A 97 13.79 -9.09 17.06
C HIS A 97 12.77 -10.21 16.75
N PRO A 98 13.24 -11.47 16.58
CA PRO A 98 12.39 -12.59 16.16
C PRO A 98 11.25 -12.89 17.13
N ASP A 99 11.39 -12.50 18.40
CA ASP A 99 10.38 -12.68 19.44
C ASP A 99 9.23 -11.68 19.36
N VAL A 100 9.39 -10.59 18.57
CA VAL A 100 8.31 -9.63 18.33
C VAL A 100 7.21 -10.31 17.54
N PRO A 101 5.98 -10.40 18.11
CA PRO A 101 4.87 -11.03 17.42
C PRO A 101 4.43 -10.20 16.23
N ILE A 102 4.05 -10.86 15.16
CA ILE A 102 3.48 -10.24 13.98
C ILE A 102 2.09 -10.80 13.71
N LEU A 103 1.17 -9.92 13.34
CA LEU A 103 -0.18 -10.26 12.91
C LEU A 103 -0.34 -9.91 11.44
N ASP A 104 -1.21 -10.62 10.74
CA ASP A 104 -1.50 -10.37 9.32
C ASP A 104 -2.27 -9.06 9.07
N ASN A 105 -3.03 -8.62 10.08
CA ASN A 105 -3.76 -7.35 10.02
C ASN A 105 -2.92 -6.20 10.61
N TYR A 106 -2.58 -5.23 9.77
CA TYR A 106 -1.79 -4.06 10.17
C TYR A 106 -2.37 -3.29 11.36
N LEU A 107 -3.68 -3.08 11.42
CA LEU A 107 -4.31 -2.28 12.48
C LEU A 107 -4.39 -2.99 13.83
N GLU A 108 -4.24 -4.29 13.86
CA GLU A 108 -4.22 -5.11 15.09
C GLU A 108 -2.84 -5.16 15.73
N LEU A 109 -1.79 -4.81 15.00
CA LEU A 109 -0.42 -4.81 15.50
C LEU A 109 -0.22 -3.95 16.76
N GLY A 110 -1.03 -2.89 16.93
CA GLY A 110 -0.97 -2.05 18.13
C GLY A 110 -1.21 -2.79 19.44
N ALA A 111 -1.93 -3.92 19.40
CA ALA A 111 -2.19 -4.73 20.57
C ALA A 111 -0.95 -5.51 21.05
N VAL A 112 -0.03 -5.82 20.14
CA VAL A 112 1.15 -6.66 20.41
C VAL A 112 2.46 -5.86 20.44
N TRP A 113 2.45 -4.59 20.01
CA TRP A 113 3.66 -3.78 19.88
C TRP A 113 3.87 -2.73 20.96
N ASN A 114 3.51 -3.03 22.18
CA ASN A 114 3.71 -2.10 23.29
C ASN A 114 5.19 -1.78 23.58
N GLU A 115 6.12 -2.64 23.17
CA GLU A 115 7.56 -2.54 23.43
C GLU A 115 8.35 -1.97 22.22
N LEU A 116 7.67 -1.53 21.18
CA LEU A 116 8.37 -0.89 20.04
C LEU A 116 9.13 0.36 20.50
N PRO A 117 10.30 0.63 19.91
CA PRO A 117 10.99 1.91 20.04
C PRO A 117 10.04 3.07 19.80
N THR A 118 10.18 4.14 20.57
CA THR A 118 9.25 5.28 20.58
C THR A 118 8.94 5.82 19.19
N GLU A 119 9.96 5.94 18.33
CA GLU A 119 9.78 6.48 16.99
C GLU A 119 8.99 5.52 16.08
N LEU A 120 9.30 4.23 16.09
CA LEU A 120 8.55 3.22 15.32
C LEU A 120 7.11 3.12 15.79
N ARG A 121 6.88 3.20 17.10
CA ARG A 121 5.54 3.25 17.68
C ARG A 121 4.78 4.50 17.22
N ARG A 122 5.45 5.64 17.19
CA ARG A 122 4.87 6.89 16.69
C ARG A 122 4.45 6.77 15.22
N VAL A 123 5.34 6.27 14.36
CA VAL A 123 5.03 6.02 12.93
C VAL A 123 3.81 5.11 12.79
N TYR A 124 3.77 4.01 13.56
CA TYR A 124 2.62 3.10 13.54
C TYR A 124 1.32 3.80 13.96
N VAL A 125 1.33 4.55 15.07
CA VAL A 125 0.13 5.26 15.57
C VAL A 125 -0.38 6.26 14.53
N LEU A 126 0.52 7.06 13.94
CA LEU A 126 0.16 8.05 12.94
C LEU A 126 -0.40 7.40 11.67
N SER A 127 0.21 6.32 11.20
CA SER A 127 -0.27 5.59 10.01
C SER A 127 -1.62 4.89 10.26
N ALA A 128 -1.80 4.28 11.43
CA ALA A 128 -3.08 3.67 11.81
C ALA A 128 -4.21 4.72 11.91
N ARG A 129 -3.91 5.90 12.46
CA ARG A 129 -4.82 7.04 12.51
C ARG A 129 -5.20 7.51 11.12
N PHE A 130 -4.23 7.68 10.24
CA PHE A 130 -4.47 8.08 8.86
C PHE A 130 -5.29 7.03 8.10
N SER A 131 -5.03 5.75 8.32
CA SER A 131 -5.83 4.65 7.77
C SER A 131 -7.30 4.73 8.19
N ARG A 132 -7.58 4.97 9.49
CA ARG A 132 -8.95 5.15 9.99
C ARG A 132 -9.61 6.39 9.39
N PHE A 133 -8.89 7.50 9.29
CA PHE A 133 -9.43 8.71 8.69
C PHE A 133 -9.80 8.51 7.21
N THR A 134 -8.93 7.89 6.42
CA THR A 134 -9.22 7.60 5.01
C THR A 134 -10.37 6.60 4.85
N TYR A 135 -10.50 5.64 5.76
CA TYR A 135 -11.64 4.73 5.79
C TYR A 135 -12.95 5.48 6.04
N LEU A 136 -12.99 6.40 7.02
CA LEU A 136 -14.15 7.27 7.28
C LEU A 136 -14.57 8.04 6.02
N LEU A 137 -13.61 8.66 5.31
CA LEU A 137 -13.89 9.38 4.06
C LEU A 137 -14.44 8.45 2.97
N ARG A 138 -14.01 7.19 2.90
CA ARG A 138 -14.52 6.21 1.93
C ARG A 138 -15.94 5.77 2.23
N ILE A 139 -16.30 5.60 3.51
CA ILE A 139 -17.68 5.30 3.89
C ILE A 139 -18.59 6.46 3.45
N TYR A 140 -18.21 7.70 3.75
CA TYR A 140 -18.99 8.87 3.36
C TYR A 140 -19.05 9.04 1.83
N TYR A 141 -17.96 8.77 1.10
CA TYR A 141 -17.98 8.72 -0.36
C TYR A 141 -18.99 7.70 -0.89
N ASN A 142 -19.06 6.50 -0.29
CA ASN A 142 -20.02 5.48 -0.68
C ASN A 142 -21.46 5.90 -0.38
N TYR A 143 -21.73 6.56 0.75
CA TYR A 143 -23.00 7.19 1.02
C TYR A 143 -23.41 8.13 -0.12
N LEU A 144 -22.56 9.07 -0.50
CA LEU A 144 -22.83 10.01 -1.58
C LEU A 144 -23.05 9.31 -2.93
N TYR A 145 -22.25 8.29 -3.21
CA TYR A 145 -22.36 7.52 -4.44
C TYR A 145 -23.69 6.78 -4.54
N VAL A 146 -24.08 6.05 -3.49
CA VAL A 146 -25.34 5.29 -3.46
C VAL A 146 -26.53 6.24 -3.48
N LYS A 147 -26.50 7.32 -2.71
CA LYS A 147 -27.53 8.37 -2.73
C LYS A 147 -27.78 8.94 -4.12
N LYS A 148 -26.73 9.17 -4.92
CA LYS A 148 -26.83 9.72 -6.28
C LYS A 148 -27.20 8.67 -7.33
N THR A 149 -26.76 7.41 -7.17
CA THR A 149 -26.94 6.35 -8.19
C THR A 149 -28.18 5.50 -7.93
N GLN A 150 -28.70 5.53 -6.74
CA GLN A 150 -29.93 4.83 -6.32
C GLN A 150 -30.88 5.84 -5.67
N ASP A 151 -30.95 5.85 -4.33
CA ASP A 151 -31.82 6.73 -3.55
C ASP A 151 -31.27 6.96 -2.13
N GLU A 152 -31.94 7.82 -1.36
CA GLU A 152 -31.58 8.15 0.02
C GLU A 152 -31.72 6.94 0.98
N GLU A 153 -32.77 6.13 0.79
CA GLU A 153 -33.02 4.96 1.67
C GLU A 153 -31.95 3.90 1.51
N SER A 154 -31.54 3.63 0.28
CA SER A 154 -30.44 2.71 -0.04
C SER A 154 -29.08 3.23 0.48
N ALA A 155 -28.91 4.54 0.60
CA ALA A 155 -27.69 5.16 1.11
C ALA A 155 -27.62 5.19 2.64
N LYS A 156 -28.74 5.14 3.33
CA LYS A 156 -28.82 5.25 4.79
C LYS A 156 -27.89 4.34 5.57
N PRO A 157 -27.74 3.04 5.23
CA PRO A 157 -26.78 2.18 5.94
C PRO A 157 -25.34 2.72 5.93
N PHE A 158 -24.91 3.35 4.84
CA PHE A 158 -23.56 3.95 4.75
C PHE A 158 -23.44 5.18 5.64
N MET A 159 -24.50 5.97 5.82
CA MET A 159 -24.51 7.08 6.75
C MET A 159 -24.49 6.59 8.20
N ASP A 160 -25.25 5.54 8.51
CA ASP A 160 -25.26 4.93 9.83
C ASP A 160 -23.86 4.36 10.17
N ASP A 161 -23.22 3.68 9.23
CA ASP A 161 -21.84 3.19 9.36
C ASP A 161 -20.84 4.34 9.56
N TYR A 162 -20.98 5.45 8.81
CA TYR A 162 -20.14 6.64 8.96
C TYR A 162 -20.27 7.24 10.37
N LEU A 163 -21.48 7.44 10.86
CA LEU A 163 -21.76 8.03 12.17
C LEU A 163 -21.27 7.11 13.29
N LYS A 164 -21.51 5.81 13.18
CA LYS A 164 -21.05 4.81 14.12
C LYS A 164 -19.52 4.81 14.18
N PHE A 165 -18.85 4.69 13.03
CA PHE A 165 -17.38 4.66 12.97
C PHE A 165 -16.76 5.95 13.51
N LEU A 166 -17.34 7.11 13.17
CA LEU A 166 -16.89 8.40 13.70
C LEU A 166 -17.05 8.47 15.23
N SER A 167 -18.16 7.98 15.77
CA SER A 167 -18.40 7.99 17.23
C SER A 167 -17.40 7.08 17.97
N GLU A 168 -17.15 5.87 17.45
CA GLU A 168 -16.21 4.91 18.01
C GLU A 168 -14.75 5.40 17.97
N ASN A 169 -14.40 6.21 16.97
CA ASN A 169 -13.04 6.72 16.75
C ASN A 169 -12.89 8.22 17.05
N ARG A 170 -13.88 8.85 17.69
CA ARG A 170 -13.93 10.30 17.90
C ARG A 170 -12.63 10.88 18.48
N ASN A 171 -12.05 10.19 19.46
CA ASN A 171 -10.84 10.65 20.14
C ASN A 171 -9.59 10.55 19.25
N GLU A 172 -9.60 9.69 18.25
CA GLU A 172 -8.48 9.48 17.32
C GLU A 172 -8.59 10.30 16.04
N LEU A 173 -9.79 10.75 15.68
CA LEU A 173 -10.08 11.47 14.44
C LEU A 173 -10.34 12.96 14.64
N THR A 174 -9.76 13.57 15.69
CA THR A 174 -9.83 15.02 15.91
C THR A 174 -8.97 15.75 14.87
N LEU A 175 -9.32 17.02 14.60
CA LEU A 175 -8.57 17.86 13.67
C LEU A 175 -7.07 17.90 14.04
N ASP A 176 -6.74 18.16 15.31
CA ASP A 176 -5.36 18.29 15.77
C ASP A 176 -4.55 17.00 15.53
N LYS A 177 -5.17 15.84 15.77
CA LYS A 177 -4.51 14.54 15.54
C LYS A 177 -4.30 14.23 14.06
N ILE A 178 -5.20 14.67 13.18
CA ILE A 178 -4.98 14.52 11.74
C ILE A 178 -3.94 15.53 11.24
N MET A 179 -3.91 16.75 11.80
CA MET A 179 -2.85 17.72 11.51
C MET A 179 -1.48 17.24 11.99
N GLU A 180 -1.40 16.51 13.11
CA GLU A 180 -0.17 15.85 13.56
C GLU A 180 0.35 14.84 12.52
N VAL A 181 -0.54 14.04 11.91
CA VAL A 181 -0.16 13.12 10.81
C VAL A 181 0.44 13.90 9.65
N LEU A 182 -0.22 14.98 9.22
CA LEU A 182 0.25 15.81 8.10
C LEU A 182 1.58 16.53 8.39
N ALA A 183 1.79 16.93 9.64
CA ALA A 183 3.05 17.55 10.05
C ALA A 183 4.22 16.57 10.11
N TYR A 184 3.94 15.29 10.37
CA TYR A 184 4.96 14.25 10.40
C TYR A 184 5.45 13.86 9.00
N VAL A 185 4.58 13.91 8.00
CA VAL A 185 4.92 13.53 6.62
C VAL A 185 5.65 14.66 5.93
N GLU A 186 6.86 14.40 5.44
CA GLU A 186 7.66 15.36 4.68
C GLU A 186 6.95 15.80 3.39
N GLU A 187 7.17 17.06 2.96
CA GLU A 187 6.52 17.58 1.75
C GLU A 187 6.95 16.85 0.48
N SER A 188 8.16 16.29 0.46
CA SER A 188 8.66 15.47 -0.64
C SER A 188 7.92 14.14 -0.83
N VAL A 189 7.19 13.69 0.19
CA VAL A 189 6.49 12.39 0.20
C VAL A 189 5.03 12.52 -0.19
N ILE A 190 4.42 13.67 0.11
CA ILE A 190 3.00 13.90 -0.19
C ILE A 190 2.79 15.25 -0.87
N ASP A 191 2.09 15.24 -2.00
CA ASP A 191 1.79 16.47 -2.75
C ASP A 191 0.97 17.47 -1.95
N ILE A 192 1.25 18.76 -2.12
CA ILE A 192 0.53 19.86 -1.48
C ILE A 192 -0.99 19.74 -1.66
N PRO A 193 -1.55 19.45 -2.85
CA PRO A 193 -2.99 19.26 -3.03
C PRO A 193 -3.57 18.13 -2.18
N VAL A 194 -2.80 17.06 -1.93
CA VAL A 194 -3.25 15.96 -1.06
C VAL A 194 -3.30 16.43 0.40
N LYS A 195 -2.24 17.13 0.88
CA LYS A 195 -2.23 17.70 2.24
C LYS A 195 -3.41 18.65 2.46
N GLN A 196 -3.66 19.55 1.50
CA GLN A 196 -4.78 20.50 1.57
C GLN A 196 -6.14 19.78 1.61
N PHE A 197 -6.33 18.76 0.77
CA PHE A 197 -7.55 17.96 0.79
C PHE A 197 -7.76 17.26 2.13
N VAL A 198 -6.74 16.64 2.69
CA VAL A 198 -6.82 15.92 3.98
C VAL A 198 -7.11 16.90 5.12
N ALA A 199 -6.40 18.03 5.18
CA ALA A 199 -6.59 19.06 6.20
C ALA A 199 -8.02 19.65 6.15
N HIS A 200 -8.49 20.01 4.96
CA HIS A 200 -9.85 20.54 4.76
C HIS A 200 -10.91 19.49 5.14
N SER A 201 -10.75 18.24 4.71
CA SER A 201 -11.67 17.16 5.06
C SER A 201 -11.72 16.92 6.58
N ALA A 202 -10.56 16.96 7.26
CA ALA A 202 -10.50 16.83 8.72
C ALA A 202 -11.23 17.99 9.43
N GLN A 203 -11.11 19.21 8.92
CA GLN A 203 -11.84 20.36 9.41
C GLN A 203 -13.35 20.18 9.23
N CYS A 204 -13.81 19.76 8.04
CA CYS A 204 -15.22 19.48 7.78
C CYS A 204 -15.78 18.42 8.73
N VAL A 205 -15.06 17.31 8.92
CA VAL A 205 -15.47 16.24 9.84
C VAL A 205 -15.57 16.75 11.28
N SER A 206 -14.56 17.51 11.75
CA SER A 206 -14.54 18.03 13.13
C SER A 206 -15.67 19.03 13.42
N GLN A 207 -16.11 19.76 12.41
CA GLN A 207 -17.19 20.74 12.49
C GLN A 207 -18.58 20.16 12.15
N GLY A 208 -18.66 18.90 11.73
CA GLY A 208 -19.91 18.29 11.26
C GLY A 208 -20.44 18.88 9.95
N ARG A 209 -19.59 19.55 9.15
CA ARG A 209 -19.95 20.20 7.88
C ARG A 209 -19.89 19.21 6.72
N LEU A 210 -20.90 18.32 6.68
CA LEU A 210 -21.00 17.28 5.65
C LEU A 210 -21.24 17.86 4.25
N ASP A 211 -21.88 19.01 4.14
CA ASP A 211 -22.03 19.80 2.91
C ASP A 211 -20.66 20.14 2.28
N LEU A 212 -19.75 20.72 3.05
CA LEU A 212 -18.41 21.06 2.60
C LEU A 212 -17.55 19.83 2.35
N LEU A 213 -17.77 18.76 3.12
CA LEU A 213 -17.08 17.49 2.90
C LEU A 213 -17.47 16.86 1.55
N GLU A 214 -18.78 16.90 1.18
CA GLU A 214 -19.25 16.47 -0.16
C GLU A 214 -18.56 17.27 -1.26
N GLU A 215 -18.55 18.59 -1.17
CA GLU A 215 -17.89 19.47 -2.14
C GLU A 215 -16.40 19.12 -2.30
N SER A 216 -15.71 18.91 -1.18
CA SER A 216 -14.29 18.55 -1.14
C SER A 216 -14.02 17.21 -1.84
N LEU A 217 -14.84 16.19 -1.57
CA LEU A 217 -14.72 14.86 -2.21
C LEU A 217 -15.00 14.92 -3.71
N VAL A 218 -16.04 15.65 -4.12
CA VAL A 218 -16.37 15.83 -5.54
C VAL A 218 -15.23 16.55 -6.29
N LYS A 219 -14.70 17.62 -5.68
CA LYS A 219 -13.57 18.36 -6.24
C LYS A 219 -12.34 17.44 -6.38
N ARG A 220 -11.97 16.74 -5.31
CA ARG A 220 -10.83 15.84 -5.30
C ARG A 220 -10.96 14.71 -6.32
N GLU A 221 -12.16 14.14 -6.48
CA GLU A 221 -12.38 13.11 -7.49
C GLU A 221 -12.20 13.65 -8.92
N LYS A 222 -12.65 14.87 -9.21
CA LYS A 222 -12.44 15.50 -10.51
C LYS A 222 -10.95 15.76 -10.79
N GLU A 223 -10.23 16.24 -9.80
CA GLU A 223 -8.80 16.54 -9.93
C GLU A 223 -7.98 15.26 -10.18
N THR A 224 -8.32 14.15 -9.52
CA THR A 224 -7.54 12.91 -9.62
C THR A 224 -7.92 12.05 -10.82
N LYS A 225 -9.20 11.98 -11.18
CA LYS A 225 -9.70 11.10 -12.25
C LYS A 225 -10.05 11.82 -13.54
N GLY A 226 -10.07 13.14 -13.51
CA GLY A 226 -10.62 13.98 -14.58
C GLY A 226 -12.15 13.99 -14.56
N THR A 227 -12.75 15.09 -15.06
CA THR A 227 -14.20 15.32 -15.00
C THR A 227 -15.00 14.18 -15.64
N ALA A 228 -14.52 13.60 -16.75
CA ALA A 228 -15.25 12.54 -17.47
C ALA A 228 -15.37 11.22 -16.67
N ARG A 229 -14.42 10.93 -15.79
CA ARG A 229 -14.36 9.69 -14.98
C ARG A 229 -14.81 9.87 -13.53
N ALA A 230 -15.07 11.11 -13.10
CA ALA A 230 -15.53 11.41 -11.74
C ALA A 230 -16.95 10.86 -11.53
N LYS A 231 -17.10 9.84 -10.68
CA LYS A 231 -18.36 9.11 -10.48
C LYS A 231 -19.44 9.98 -9.81
N LEU A 232 -19.08 10.73 -8.78
CA LEU A 232 -20.02 11.60 -8.07
C LEU A 232 -20.60 12.71 -8.97
N THR A 233 -19.84 13.16 -9.98
CA THR A 233 -20.29 14.15 -10.96
C THR A 233 -21.09 13.51 -12.10
N ASN A 234 -20.63 12.36 -12.60
CA ASN A 234 -21.26 11.67 -13.74
C ASN A 234 -22.08 10.46 -13.28
N TRP A 235 -22.70 10.56 -12.13
CA TRP A 235 -23.37 9.45 -11.45
C TRP A 235 -24.37 8.70 -12.35
N ARG A 236 -25.02 9.37 -13.32
CA ARG A 236 -25.97 8.74 -14.26
C ARG A 236 -25.34 7.58 -15.05
N LYS A 237 -24.03 7.65 -15.35
CA LYS A 237 -23.29 6.58 -16.04
C LYS A 237 -23.02 5.37 -15.13
N TYR A 238 -23.26 5.51 -13.84
CA TYR A 238 -22.92 4.51 -12.82
C TYR A 238 -24.15 3.94 -12.12
N VAL A 239 -25.36 4.33 -12.54
CA VAL A 239 -26.61 3.71 -12.06
C VAL A 239 -26.54 2.18 -12.30
N GLY A 240 -26.90 1.40 -11.27
CA GLY A 240 -26.84 -0.06 -11.30
C GLY A 240 -25.44 -0.68 -11.19
N LYS A 241 -24.38 0.15 -11.04
CA LYS A 241 -23.03 -0.36 -10.79
C LYS A 241 -22.72 -0.38 -9.28
N PRO A 242 -21.91 -1.37 -8.83
CA PRO A 242 -21.58 -1.46 -7.41
C PRO A 242 -20.80 -0.23 -6.91
N HIS A 243 -20.97 0.07 -5.63
CA HIS A 243 -20.16 1.04 -4.92
C HIS A 243 -18.71 0.55 -4.76
N VAL A 244 -17.81 1.43 -4.38
CA VAL A 244 -16.40 1.10 -4.14
C VAL A 244 -16.29 0.47 -2.75
N SER A 245 -15.58 -0.66 -2.64
CA SER A 245 -15.31 -1.24 -1.32
C SER A 245 -14.57 -0.25 -0.43
N ALA A 246 -15.10 -0.01 0.76
CA ALA A 246 -14.38 0.70 1.79
C ALA A 246 -13.40 -0.26 2.47
N PHE A 247 -12.14 0.11 2.53
CA PHE A 247 -11.10 -0.67 3.19
C PHE A 247 -10.10 0.25 3.87
N PHE A 248 -9.49 -0.26 4.93
CA PHE A 248 -8.39 0.40 5.61
C PHE A 248 -7.12 0.40 4.76
N LEU A 249 -6.30 1.43 4.90
CA LEU A 249 -4.95 1.39 4.33
C LEU A 249 -4.11 0.40 5.14
N ASN A 250 -3.59 -0.60 4.47
CA ASN A 250 -2.72 -1.59 5.09
C ASN A 250 -1.23 -1.39 4.80
N TYR A 251 -0.88 -0.31 4.07
CA TYR A 251 0.51 0.06 3.74
C TYR A 251 1.33 -1.09 3.15
N ARG A 252 0.70 -1.95 2.34
CA ARG A 252 1.27 -3.19 1.78
C ARG A 252 1.72 -4.19 2.86
N TRP A 253 1.15 -4.09 4.06
CA TRP A 253 1.55 -4.94 5.18
C TRP A 253 1.47 -6.42 4.86
N GLY A 254 0.48 -6.90 4.11
CA GLY A 254 0.39 -8.29 3.69
C GLY A 254 1.65 -8.79 2.96
N LEU A 255 2.26 -7.95 2.11
CA LEU A 255 3.53 -8.28 1.45
C LEU A 255 4.69 -8.30 2.45
N VAL A 256 4.74 -7.33 3.35
CA VAL A 256 5.77 -7.24 4.41
C VAL A 256 5.65 -8.44 5.35
N TYR A 257 4.44 -8.79 5.76
CA TYR A 257 4.15 -9.95 6.58
C TYR A 257 4.64 -11.27 5.95
N SER A 258 4.30 -11.50 4.67
CA SER A 258 4.79 -12.67 3.93
C SER A 258 6.32 -12.69 3.85
N MET A 259 6.94 -11.56 3.52
CA MET A 259 8.39 -11.43 3.43
C MET A 259 9.09 -11.75 4.76
N ILE A 260 8.56 -11.24 5.88
CA ILE A 260 9.12 -11.54 7.21
C ILE A 260 9.07 -13.05 7.48
N ASN A 261 7.92 -13.67 7.21
CA ASN A 261 7.75 -15.12 7.46
C ASN A 261 8.68 -15.94 6.56
N GLU A 262 8.79 -15.63 5.28
CA GLU A 262 9.68 -16.32 4.33
C GLU A 262 11.15 -16.21 4.75
N ILE A 263 11.60 -15.01 5.16
CA ILE A 263 12.97 -14.81 5.66
C ILE A 263 13.20 -15.62 6.93
N ARG A 264 12.27 -15.54 7.91
CA ARG A 264 12.37 -16.29 9.18
C ARG A 264 12.38 -17.81 8.95
N GLU A 265 11.53 -18.31 8.04
CA GLU A 265 11.51 -19.74 7.68
C GLU A 265 12.79 -20.16 6.98
N GLY A 266 13.26 -19.40 6.00
CA GLY A 266 14.50 -19.69 5.29
C GLY A 266 15.71 -19.73 6.23
N MET A 267 15.80 -18.80 7.19
CA MET A 267 16.88 -18.79 8.20
C MET A 267 16.82 -19.96 9.17
N ARG A 268 15.60 -20.50 9.46
CA ARG A 268 15.44 -21.63 10.40
C ARG A 268 15.60 -22.99 9.74
N TYR A 269 15.04 -23.18 8.55
CA TYR A 269 14.84 -24.48 7.92
C TYR A 269 15.42 -24.58 6.51
N GLY A 270 15.94 -23.50 5.95
CA GLY A 270 16.54 -23.49 4.63
C GLY A 270 17.81 -24.36 4.62
N GLN A 271 17.77 -25.47 3.87
CA GLN A 271 18.93 -26.34 3.59
C GLN A 271 19.69 -25.85 2.36
#